data_7cc3261c816d19e407edaf7c065e144d
#
_entry.id   7cc3261c816d19e407edaf7c065e144d
#
_cell.length_a   1.000
_cell.length_b   1.000
_cell.length_c   1.000
_cell.angle_alpha   90.00
_cell.angle_beta   90.00
_cell.angle_gamma   90.00
#
_symmetry.space_group_name_H-M   'P 1'
#
loop_
_entity.id
_entity.type
_entity.pdbx_description
1 polymer ?
#
loop_
_entity_poly.entity_id
_entity_poly.type
_entity_poly.pdbx_seq_one_letter_code
_entity_poly.pdbx_strand_id
1 'polypeptide(L)'
;MFSEKNKLLLDTYQRFIDIVLGLCEPDTLENIMLSDAMGFGTTTDEKIFGVEAFLKVLKFQNEQSKGLDFKWKVEPVSRYISLSEDLAAFADDIYLNFEVNGEKIEMYLRTSVILEYREDKWVVIHWHGSKPEEVQSEEDTFGIETWKQKVETLEKQVAERTADLVEKNKELEVEASLERVRSVAMSMQKSTELADTASILFQQIKEFGFETWSCGFCIWKEDDIVEVWMGADSSGLLPPMKIPYIEEPTHHDIYNASLTGADSHEKIWEGGALEEHYNFLRKVPSVAVAIKQLDEAGLSLPTKQCYYVGFFKQGYLLLITKEPNAEIREICKKFSNVFEQSYTRFLDLQKAEKQAREAEIELALERVRARTMAMQHSDELLDAATLLFQQIEFLGAPTWNCSFNIWDKDRKHATAWNGTKEGFGRPFKSNSSENVYLDFYKGGQNGEKLFIKEIGGKVLENHYKYMSTVPGVSETLAELKAAGVQLPTFQIFYIAYFDQGYLMFITYEPVPEFQEIFKRFAKVFEQTYTRFLDLQKAEVQAREAKIEAAVERVRA
;
A
#
# COMPACT_ATOMS: atom_id res chain seq x y z
N MET A 1 37.53 62.45 59.79
CA MET A 1 38.12 61.11 60.04
C MET A 1 36.99 60.18 60.44
N PHE A 2 36.83 59.09 59.74
CA PHE A 2 35.90 58.08 60.20
C PHE A 2 36.37 57.51 61.53
N SER A 3 35.46 57.28 62.46
CA SER A 3 35.84 56.64 63.75
C SER A 3 36.36 55.22 63.43
N GLU A 4 37.22 54.70 64.29
CA GLU A 4 37.75 53.33 64.13
C GLU A 4 36.64 52.32 64.07
N LYS A 5 35.51 52.57 64.74
CA LYS A 5 34.28 51.82 64.77
C LYS A 5 33.57 51.84 63.42
N ASN A 6 33.55 52.97 62.71
CA ASN A 6 32.97 53.08 61.35
C ASN A 6 33.84 52.35 60.31
N LYS A 7 35.12 52.27 60.47
CA LYS A 7 35.98 51.47 59.61
C LYS A 7 35.70 49.98 59.76
N LEU A 8 35.60 49.50 60.99
CA LEU A 8 35.20 48.12 61.30
C LEU A 8 33.82 47.77 60.76
N LEU A 9 32.86 48.71 60.78
CA LEU A 9 31.56 48.55 60.20
C LEU A 9 31.63 48.26 58.69
N LEU A 10 32.36 49.10 57.97
CA LEU A 10 32.49 48.92 56.50
C LEU A 10 33.23 47.65 56.14
N ASP A 11 34.23 47.25 56.87
CA ASP A 11 34.99 46.00 56.67
C ASP A 11 34.10 44.79 56.94
N THR A 12 33.28 44.81 58.01
CA THR A 12 32.33 43.74 58.33
C THR A 12 31.22 43.60 57.21
N TYR A 13 30.69 44.75 56.82
CA TYR A 13 29.69 44.79 55.76
C TYR A 13 30.21 44.25 54.39
N GLN A 14 31.41 44.74 53.97
CA GLN A 14 32.04 44.30 52.73
C GLN A 14 32.30 42.79 52.76
N ARG A 15 32.82 42.28 53.89
CA ARG A 15 33.02 40.83 54.04
C ARG A 15 31.74 40.03 53.96
N PHE A 16 30.62 40.52 54.52
CA PHE A 16 29.33 39.90 54.43
C PHE A 16 28.86 39.85 52.98
N ILE A 17 28.97 40.97 52.26
CA ILE A 17 28.59 41.01 50.83
C ILE A 17 29.45 40.07 49.98
N ASP A 18 30.75 40.02 50.19
CA ASP A 18 31.69 39.15 49.50
C ASP A 18 31.35 37.67 49.72
N ILE A 19 30.90 37.29 50.93
CA ILE A 19 30.41 35.93 51.22
C ILE A 19 29.11 35.65 50.51
N VAL A 20 28.11 36.54 50.52
CA VAL A 20 26.82 36.40 49.86
C VAL A 20 26.99 36.30 48.35
N LEU A 21 27.93 37.00 47.76
CA LEU A 21 28.27 36.97 46.35
C LEU A 21 29.17 35.79 45.94
N GLY A 22 29.58 34.93 46.89
CA GLY A 22 30.45 33.78 46.62
C GLY A 22 31.90 34.13 46.35
N LEU A 23 32.36 35.35 46.70
CA LEU A 23 33.73 35.81 46.53
C LEU A 23 34.62 35.35 47.65
N CYS A 24 34.05 34.95 48.78
CA CYS A 24 34.75 34.43 49.95
C CYS A 24 34.09 33.14 50.45
N GLU A 25 34.88 32.31 51.13
CA GLU A 25 34.36 31.08 51.75
C GLU A 25 33.35 31.41 52.86
N PRO A 26 32.21 30.70 52.88
CA PRO A 26 31.11 31.00 53.80
C PRO A 26 31.41 30.64 55.24
N ASP A 27 32.44 29.85 55.54
CA ASP A 27 32.80 29.39 56.90
C ASP A 27 33.20 30.53 57.84
N THR A 28 33.48 31.71 57.31
CA THR A 28 33.79 32.89 58.09
C THR A 28 32.56 33.69 58.52
N LEU A 29 31.38 33.33 58.07
CA LEU A 29 30.10 34.00 58.36
C LEU A 29 29.76 34.01 59.86
N GLU A 30 30.10 32.94 60.59
CA GLU A 30 29.85 32.78 62.03
C GLU A 30 30.51 33.86 62.87
N ASN A 31 31.58 34.49 62.37
CA ASN A 31 32.33 35.56 63.08
C ASN A 31 31.68 36.95 62.94
N ILE A 32 30.84 37.14 61.90
CA ILE A 32 30.28 38.44 61.53
C ILE A 32 28.75 38.44 61.47
N MET A 33 28.06 37.31 61.77
CA MET A 33 26.62 37.20 61.81
C MET A 33 26.16 36.66 63.17
N LEU A 34 25.07 37.17 63.70
CA LEU A 34 24.53 36.70 64.96
C LEU A 34 23.92 35.30 64.79
N SER A 35 24.05 34.41 65.79
CA SER A 35 23.58 33.04 65.75
C SER A 35 22.06 32.90 65.50
N ASP A 36 21.28 33.91 65.91
CA ASP A 36 19.83 34.02 65.78
C ASP A 36 19.40 35.09 64.73
N ALA A 37 20.33 35.54 63.89
CA ALA A 37 20.01 36.49 62.82
C ALA A 37 18.91 35.96 61.90
N MET A 38 18.06 36.86 61.44
CA MET A 38 16.96 36.54 60.56
C MET A 38 17.21 37.11 59.16
N GLY A 39 16.88 36.33 58.11
CA GLY A 39 16.99 36.78 56.73
C GLY A 39 15.89 36.27 55.81
N PHE A 40 15.71 36.99 54.72
CA PHE A 40 14.85 36.58 53.61
C PHE A 40 15.70 36.61 52.34
N GLY A 41 15.65 35.52 51.60
CA GLY A 41 16.30 35.40 50.28
C GLY A 41 15.40 35.79 49.14
N THR A 42 15.82 35.44 47.93
CA THR A 42 15.17 35.84 46.67
C THR A 42 13.99 34.92 46.26
N THR A 43 13.82 33.77 46.91
CA THR A 43 12.73 32.83 46.67
C THR A 43 11.74 32.79 47.84
N THR A 44 10.51 32.36 47.58
CA THR A 44 9.43 32.29 48.56
C THR A 44 9.74 31.43 49.78
N ASP A 45 10.60 30.43 49.64
CA ASP A 45 10.93 29.44 50.68
C ASP A 45 12.19 29.80 51.45
N GLU A 46 12.95 30.85 51.03
CA GLU A 46 14.19 31.29 51.68
C GLU A 46 13.91 32.20 52.90
N LYS A 47 13.24 31.63 53.91
CA LYS A 47 13.11 32.21 55.24
C LYS A 47 14.21 31.64 56.12
N ILE A 48 15.24 32.45 56.40
CA ILE A 48 16.48 32.01 57.02
C ILE A 48 16.49 32.45 58.48
N PHE A 49 16.58 31.48 59.37
CA PHE A 49 16.72 31.72 60.83
C PHE A 49 18.00 31.12 61.32
N GLY A 50 18.91 31.98 61.74
CA GLY A 50 20.24 31.64 62.28
C GLY A 50 21.31 31.44 61.21
N VAL A 51 22.55 31.52 61.62
CA VAL A 51 23.72 31.42 60.77
C VAL A 51 23.86 30.05 60.07
N GLU A 52 23.50 28.94 60.74
CA GLU A 52 23.55 27.59 60.17
C GLU A 52 22.64 27.43 58.97
N ALA A 53 21.41 27.95 59.06
CA ALA A 53 20.46 27.93 57.95
C ALA A 53 20.96 28.74 56.74
N PHE A 54 21.58 29.89 57.02
CA PHE A 54 22.15 30.74 55.98
C PHE A 54 23.35 30.08 55.30
N LEU A 55 24.25 29.47 56.06
CA LEU A 55 25.38 28.70 55.54
C LEU A 55 24.92 27.59 54.59
N LYS A 56 23.82 26.92 54.90
CA LYS A 56 23.26 25.90 54.04
C LYS A 56 22.78 26.47 52.70
N VAL A 57 22.11 27.61 52.69
CA VAL A 57 21.65 28.29 51.46
C VAL A 57 22.85 28.71 50.62
N LEU A 58 23.86 29.34 51.23
CA LEU A 58 25.08 29.78 50.53
C LEU A 58 25.85 28.59 49.91
N LYS A 59 25.94 27.45 50.60
CA LYS A 59 26.53 26.23 50.03
C LYS A 59 25.80 25.73 48.81
N PHE A 60 24.45 25.69 48.81
CA PHE A 60 23.64 25.35 47.64
C PHE A 60 23.85 26.35 46.49
N GLN A 61 23.84 27.64 46.79
CA GLN A 61 24.10 28.71 45.81
C GLN A 61 25.47 28.56 45.15
N ASN A 62 26.52 28.28 45.94
CA ASN A 62 27.87 28.05 45.43
C ASN A 62 27.96 26.78 44.55
N GLU A 63 27.25 25.70 44.90
CA GLU A 63 27.18 24.51 44.06
C GLU A 63 26.47 24.76 42.71
N GLN A 64 25.37 25.52 42.73
CA GLN A 64 24.63 25.87 41.51
C GLN A 64 25.40 26.82 40.59
N SER A 65 26.26 27.64 41.15
CA SER A 65 27.07 28.63 40.41
C SER A 65 28.40 28.06 39.89
N LYS A 66 28.73 26.81 40.21
CA LYS A 66 29.99 26.19 39.75
C LYS A 66 30.09 26.19 38.23
N GLY A 67 31.15 26.80 37.70
CA GLY A 67 31.42 26.86 36.27
C GLY A 67 30.77 28.03 35.53
N LEU A 68 30.03 28.89 36.23
CA LEU A 68 29.52 30.14 35.69
C LEU A 68 30.47 31.30 36.03
N ASP A 69 30.77 32.14 35.02
CA ASP A 69 31.59 33.34 35.19
C ASP A 69 30.65 34.51 35.54
N PHE A 70 30.51 34.75 36.85
CA PHE A 70 29.68 35.85 37.36
C PHE A 70 30.44 37.16 37.39
N LYS A 71 29.85 38.24 36.88
CA LYS A 71 30.32 39.61 36.97
C LYS A 71 29.35 40.42 37.81
N TRP A 72 29.84 40.93 38.91
CA TRP A 72 29.06 41.66 39.87
C TRP A 72 29.31 43.16 39.78
N LYS A 73 28.26 43.95 40.01
CA LYS A 73 28.32 45.37 40.25
C LYS A 73 27.42 45.68 41.42
N VAL A 74 27.96 46.22 42.50
CA VAL A 74 27.21 46.63 43.69
C VAL A 74 27.16 48.17 43.73
N GLU A 75 25.92 48.70 43.77
CA GLU A 75 25.69 50.15 43.85
C GLU A 75 24.99 50.48 45.16
N PRO A 76 25.62 51.34 45.98
CA PRO A 76 25.07 51.77 47.27
C PRO A 76 23.80 52.62 47.07
N VAL A 77 22.71 52.23 47.71
CA VAL A 77 21.41 52.93 47.67
C VAL A 77 21.24 53.75 48.96
N SER A 78 21.52 53.16 50.10
CA SER A 78 21.37 53.82 51.38
C SER A 78 22.43 53.36 52.41
N ARG A 79 22.92 54.29 53.22
CA ARG A 79 23.85 54.04 54.32
C ARG A 79 23.37 54.82 55.53
N TYR A 80 22.72 54.14 56.48
CA TYR A 80 22.27 54.72 57.74
C TYR A 80 23.15 54.20 58.91
N ILE A 81 23.61 55.09 59.78
CA ILE A 81 24.28 54.75 61.03
C ILE A 81 23.59 55.52 62.16
N SER A 82 23.24 54.81 63.22
CA SER A 82 22.63 55.44 64.41
C SER A 82 23.55 56.52 65.05
N LEU A 83 23.01 57.47 65.78
CA LEU A 83 23.76 58.51 66.44
C LEU A 83 24.68 57.98 67.57
N SER A 84 24.31 56.79 68.10
CA SER A 84 25.15 56.05 69.08
C SER A 84 26.26 55.24 68.48
N GLU A 85 26.30 55.16 67.12
CA GLU A 85 27.21 54.30 66.35
C GLU A 85 27.14 52.83 66.80
N ASP A 86 25.94 52.30 67.15
CA ASP A 86 25.75 50.95 67.63
C ASP A 86 24.81 50.14 66.68
N LEU A 87 24.11 50.79 65.73
CA LEU A 87 23.23 50.19 64.74
C LEU A 87 23.53 50.83 63.38
N ALA A 88 23.55 50.00 62.37
CA ALA A 88 23.66 50.42 60.97
C ALA A 88 22.70 49.65 60.11
N ALA A 89 22.14 50.33 59.09
CA ALA A 89 21.25 49.70 58.04
C ALA A 89 21.78 50.17 56.68
N PHE A 90 22.20 49.19 55.88
CA PHE A 90 22.72 49.41 54.52
C PHE A 90 21.82 48.76 53.50
N ALA A 91 21.61 49.41 52.36
CA ALA A 91 20.83 48.87 51.21
C ALA A 91 21.66 49.11 49.94
N ASP A 92 21.73 48.10 49.13
CA ASP A 92 22.43 48.11 47.83
C ASP A 92 21.61 47.49 46.70
N ASP A 93 21.82 48.00 45.49
CA ASP A 93 21.46 47.37 44.26
C ASP A 93 22.61 46.51 43.74
N ILE A 94 22.32 45.26 43.36
CA ILE A 94 23.31 44.31 42.88
C ILE A 94 22.93 43.89 41.47
N TYR A 95 23.81 44.17 40.53
CA TYR A 95 23.67 43.74 39.14
C TYR A 95 24.59 42.55 38.90
N LEU A 96 24.01 41.47 38.41
CA LEU A 96 24.68 40.22 38.17
C LEU A 96 24.57 39.86 36.68
N ASN A 97 25.70 39.65 36.02
CA ASN A 97 25.80 39.23 34.64
C ASN A 97 26.53 37.90 34.55
N PHE A 98 25.94 36.92 33.84
CA PHE A 98 26.52 35.60 33.58
C PHE A 98 25.98 35.01 32.27
N GLU A 99 26.58 33.93 31.81
CA GLU A 99 26.19 33.27 30.57
C GLU A 99 25.77 31.81 30.85
N VAL A 100 24.61 31.40 30.27
CA VAL A 100 24.12 30.01 30.32
C VAL A 100 23.76 29.58 28.90
N ASN A 101 24.36 28.51 28.42
CA ASN A 101 24.14 27.95 27.08
C ASN A 101 24.31 28.95 25.92
N GLY A 102 25.23 29.93 26.08
CA GLY A 102 25.50 30.97 25.08
C GLY A 102 24.57 32.20 25.16
N GLU A 103 23.61 32.20 26.07
CA GLU A 103 22.75 33.36 26.34
C GLU A 103 23.26 34.17 27.55
N LYS A 104 23.37 35.47 27.35
CA LYS A 104 23.73 36.40 28.44
C LYS A 104 22.51 36.68 29.30
N ILE A 105 22.64 36.43 30.58
CA ILE A 105 21.62 36.68 31.60
C ILE A 105 22.07 37.86 32.45
N GLU A 106 21.21 38.86 32.55
CA GLU A 106 21.34 39.97 33.47
C GLU A 106 20.31 39.83 34.58
N MET A 107 20.75 39.86 35.82
CA MET A 107 19.88 39.76 36.98
C MET A 107 20.07 40.96 37.88
N TYR A 108 18.99 41.57 38.26
CA TYR A 108 18.96 42.67 39.21
C TYR A 108 18.40 42.20 40.55
N LEU A 109 19.16 42.46 41.63
CA LEU A 109 18.83 42.12 43.00
C LEU A 109 18.90 43.37 43.89
N ARG A 110 18.05 43.42 44.89
CA ARG A 110 18.14 44.41 45.98
C ARG A 110 18.51 43.70 47.26
N THR A 111 19.41 44.31 48.01
CA THR A 111 19.76 43.78 49.32
C THR A 111 19.66 44.86 50.37
N SER A 112 19.28 44.45 51.58
CA SER A 112 19.39 45.28 52.77
C SER A 112 19.99 44.50 53.94
N VAL A 113 20.86 45.11 54.70
CA VAL A 113 21.59 44.48 55.80
C VAL A 113 21.54 45.38 57.01
N ILE A 114 21.16 44.84 58.17
CA ILE A 114 21.19 45.54 59.45
C ILE A 114 22.33 44.95 60.29
N LEU A 115 23.20 45.80 60.76
CA LEU A 115 24.34 45.46 61.61
C LEU A 115 24.22 46.14 62.96
N GLU A 116 24.60 45.42 63.97
CA GLU A 116 24.67 45.93 65.38
C GLU A 116 26.04 45.75 65.94
N TYR A 117 26.50 46.76 66.73
CA TYR A 117 27.78 46.71 67.40
C TYR A 117 27.59 46.07 68.76
N ARG A 118 28.20 44.89 68.97
CA ARG A 118 28.19 44.14 70.23
C ARG A 118 29.60 43.60 70.54
N GLU A 119 29.97 43.62 71.81
CA GLU A 119 31.22 43.00 72.26
C GLU A 119 32.43 43.40 71.38
N ASP A 120 32.59 44.72 71.16
CA ASP A 120 33.64 45.33 70.37
C ASP A 120 33.76 44.92 68.91
N LYS A 121 32.69 44.35 68.32
CA LYS A 121 32.56 43.98 66.89
C LYS A 121 31.24 44.33 66.33
N TRP A 122 31.18 44.50 64.99
CA TRP A 122 29.93 44.60 64.25
C TRP A 122 29.49 43.22 63.86
N VAL A 123 28.14 42.90 63.97
CA VAL A 123 27.53 41.65 63.57
C VAL A 123 26.27 41.93 62.79
N VAL A 124 26.02 41.12 61.74
CA VAL A 124 24.81 41.17 60.99
C VAL A 124 23.67 40.51 61.80
N ILE A 125 22.59 41.26 62.01
CA ILE A 125 21.42 40.82 62.77
C ILE A 125 20.22 40.56 61.87
N HIS A 126 20.17 41.19 60.67
CA HIS A 126 19.15 40.99 59.69
C HIS A 126 19.73 41.19 58.30
N TRP A 127 19.21 40.34 57.36
CA TRP A 127 19.54 40.48 55.96
C TRP A 127 18.26 40.21 55.13
N HIS A 128 18.07 40.95 54.03
CA HIS A 128 17.02 40.74 53.07
C HIS A 128 17.60 40.88 51.66
N GLY A 129 17.35 39.84 50.83
CA GLY A 129 17.60 39.88 49.40
C GLY A 129 16.27 39.72 48.63
N SER A 130 16.07 40.49 47.58
CA SER A 130 14.90 40.39 46.71
C SER A 130 15.26 40.55 45.25
N LYS A 131 14.50 39.90 44.39
CA LYS A 131 14.55 40.08 42.94
C LYS A 131 13.32 40.92 42.56
N PRO A 132 13.49 42.21 42.26
CA PRO A 132 12.38 43.06 41.85
C PRO A 132 11.82 42.57 40.48
N GLU A 133 10.52 42.61 40.32
CA GLU A 133 9.90 42.43 39.01
C GLU A 133 9.89 43.75 38.25
N GLU A 134 10.13 43.68 36.91
CA GLU A 134 9.99 44.84 36.04
C GLU A 134 8.51 45.20 35.91
N VAL A 135 8.18 46.45 36.17
CA VAL A 135 6.85 47.00 35.96
C VAL A 135 6.89 48.04 34.86
N GLN A 136 5.79 48.14 34.08
CA GLN A 136 5.74 49.06 32.94
C GLN A 136 5.49 50.51 33.33
N SER A 137 4.99 50.77 34.53
CA SER A 137 4.77 52.11 35.06
C SER A 137 4.95 52.15 36.56
N GLU A 138 5.33 53.31 37.09
CA GLU A 138 5.45 53.56 38.54
C GLU A 138 4.10 53.38 39.28
N GLU A 139 2.96 53.44 38.56
CA GLU A 139 1.63 53.27 39.11
C GLU A 139 1.20 51.82 39.26
N ASP A 140 1.86 50.89 38.54
CA ASP A 140 1.59 49.44 38.60
C ASP A 140 2.39 48.76 39.73
N THR A 141 2.08 49.15 40.92
CA THR A 141 2.81 48.74 42.16
C THR A 141 2.82 47.21 42.37
N PHE A 142 1.85 46.49 41.85
CA PHE A 142 1.73 45.04 41.98
C PHE A 142 2.05 44.29 40.68
N GLY A 143 2.41 44.97 39.59
CA GLY A 143 2.70 44.36 38.30
C GLY A 143 1.48 43.73 37.60
N ILE A 144 0.25 44.13 38.01
CA ILE A 144 -0.99 43.48 37.51
C ILE A 144 -1.18 43.70 36.01
N GLU A 145 -0.92 44.92 35.52
CA GLU A 145 -1.10 45.22 34.10
C GLU A 145 -0.05 44.49 33.23
N THR A 146 1.16 44.42 33.72
CA THR A 146 2.25 43.64 33.10
C THR A 146 1.87 42.15 33.01
N TRP A 147 1.34 41.56 34.06
CA TRP A 147 0.84 40.20 34.08
C TRP A 147 -0.32 39.96 33.12
N LYS A 148 -1.30 40.87 33.08
CA LYS A 148 -2.43 40.75 32.13
C LYS A 148 -1.97 40.71 30.68
N GLN A 149 -1.08 41.63 30.29
CA GLN A 149 -0.55 41.66 28.91
C GLN A 149 0.26 40.41 28.57
N LYS A 150 1.02 39.89 29.53
CA LYS A 150 1.77 38.65 29.35
C LYS A 150 0.84 37.44 29.18
N VAL A 151 -0.22 37.34 29.97
CA VAL A 151 -1.25 36.29 29.84
C VAL A 151 -1.96 36.37 28.48
N GLU A 152 -2.41 37.57 28.09
CA GLU A 152 -3.07 37.76 26.78
C GLU A 152 -2.16 37.38 25.60
N THR A 153 -0.88 37.76 25.67
CA THR A 153 0.09 37.39 24.63
C THR A 153 0.32 35.88 24.56
N LEU A 154 0.42 35.21 25.71
CA LEU A 154 0.61 33.77 25.80
C LEU A 154 -0.65 33.02 25.30
N GLU A 155 -1.83 33.46 25.68
CA GLU A 155 -3.10 32.88 25.20
C GLU A 155 -3.20 32.96 23.67
N LYS A 156 -2.85 34.11 23.09
CA LYS A 156 -2.83 34.28 21.63
C LYS A 156 -1.82 33.33 20.98
N GLN A 157 -0.58 33.24 21.50
CA GLN A 157 0.44 32.32 20.98
C GLN A 157 0.01 30.84 21.09
N VAL A 158 -0.63 30.47 22.20
CA VAL A 158 -1.16 29.11 22.38
C VAL A 158 -2.24 28.82 21.37
N ALA A 159 -3.19 29.76 21.17
CA ALA A 159 -4.27 29.60 20.19
C ALA A 159 -3.70 29.45 18.76
N GLU A 160 -2.77 30.30 18.35
CA GLU A 160 -2.11 30.23 17.03
C GLU A 160 -1.37 28.91 16.83
N ARG A 161 -0.55 28.48 17.81
CA ARG A 161 0.17 27.21 17.72
C ARG A 161 -0.73 25.99 17.73
N THR A 162 -1.82 26.06 18.49
CA THR A 162 -2.81 24.97 18.52
C THR A 162 -3.49 24.82 17.17
N ALA A 163 -3.89 25.94 16.53
CA ALA A 163 -4.47 25.93 15.20
C ALA A 163 -3.50 25.35 14.15
N ASP A 164 -2.25 25.79 14.16
CA ASP A 164 -1.19 25.29 13.26
C ASP A 164 -0.92 23.79 13.47
N LEU A 165 -0.90 23.32 14.72
CA LEU A 165 -0.73 21.89 15.03
C LEU A 165 -1.91 21.04 14.55
N VAL A 166 -3.14 21.54 14.69
CA VAL A 166 -4.34 20.82 14.19
C VAL A 166 -4.29 20.68 12.68
N GLU A 167 -3.93 21.76 11.95
CA GLU A 167 -3.79 21.72 10.50
C GLU A 167 -2.70 20.76 10.06
N LYS A 168 -1.50 20.83 10.68
CA LYS A 168 -0.40 19.92 10.37
C LYS A 168 -0.69 18.46 10.68
N ASN A 169 -1.38 18.18 11.79
CA ASN A 169 -1.78 16.82 12.12
C ASN A 169 -2.71 16.25 11.04
N LYS A 170 -3.66 17.05 10.56
CA LYS A 170 -4.56 16.64 9.47
C LYS A 170 -3.80 16.37 8.17
N GLU A 171 -2.83 17.21 7.82
CA GLU A 171 -1.96 16.96 6.66
C GLU A 171 -1.17 15.66 6.81
N LEU A 172 -0.61 15.40 7.99
CA LEU A 172 0.14 14.18 8.28
C LEU A 172 -0.74 12.92 8.23
N GLU A 173 -1.98 13.00 8.69
CA GLU A 173 -2.95 11.90 8.59
C GLU A 173 -3.26 11.56 7.13
N VAL A 174 -3.47 12.57 6.28
CA VAL A 174 -3.67 12.37 4.85
C VAL A 174 -2.44 11.71 4.22
N GLU A 175 -1.23 12.22 4.48
CA GLU A 175 0.00 11.67 3.90
C GLU A 175 0.27 10.24 4.39
N ALA A 176 0.06 9.95 5.67
CA ALA A 176 0.18 8.60 6.21
C ALA A 176 -0.80 7.61 5.54
N SER A 177 -2.01 8.06 5.24
CA SER A 177 -3.01 7.25 4.54
C SER A 177 -2.65 7.00 3.08
N LEU A 178 -2.14 8.02 2.38
CA LEU A 178 -1.61 7.89 1.02
C LEU A 178 -0.43 6.92 0.96
N GLU A 179 0.48 7.00 1.95
CA GLU A 179 1.65 6.11 2.02
C GLU A 179 1.26 4.65 2.29
N ARG A 180 0.22 4.40 3.11
CA ARG A 180 -0.31 3.04 3.30
C ARG A 180 -0.82 2.45 1.98
N VAL A 181 -1.60 3.21 1.21
CA VAL A 181 -2.10 2.77 -0.11
C VAL A 181 -0.94 2.54 -1.07
N ARG A 182 0.03 3.46 -1.13
CA ARG A 182 1.24 3.34 -1.97
C ARG A 182 2.05 2.11 -1.62
N SER A 183 2.27 1.85 -0.33
CA SER A 183 3.02 0.69 0.16
C SER A 183 2.37 -0.63 -0.28
N VAL A 184 1.04 -0.75 -0.15
CA VAL A 184 0.31 -1.95 -0.59
C VAL A 184 0.37 -2.09 -2.11
N ALA A 185 0.17 -1.00 -2.85
CA ALA A 185 0.28 -1.01 -4.31
C ALA A 185 1.65 -1.47 -4.80
N MET A 186 2.72 -1.00 -4.16
CA MET A 186 4.09 -1.39 -4.51
C MET A 186 4.43 -2.82 -4.10
N SER A 187 3.74 -3.38 -3.11
CA SER A 187 3.92 -4.77 -2.69
C SER A 187 3.23 -5.79 -3.60
N MET A 188 2.33 -5.36 -4.50
CA MET A 188 1.67 -6.25 -5.45
C MET A 188 2.67 -7.06 -6.28
N GLN A 189 2.46 -8.37 -6.32
CA GLN A 189 3.23 -9.31 -7.14
C GLN A 189 2.38 -9.88 -8.29
N LYS A 190 1.06 -9.88 -8.14
CA LYS A 190 0.11 -10.38 -9.13
C LYS A 190 -0.98 -9.35 -9.43
N SER A 191 -1.48 -9.38 -10.65
CA SER A 191 -2.57 -8.51 -11.06
C SER A 191 -3.88 -8.76 -10.29
N THR A 192 -4.07 -9.97 -9.75
CA THR A 192 -5.25 -10.32 -8.92
C THR A 192 -5.34 -9.54 -7.60
N GLU A 193 -4.24 -8.93 -7.16
CA GLU A 193 -4.15 -8.19 -5.88
C GLU A 193 -4.65 -6.73 -5.98
N LEU A 194 -5.10 -6.28 -7.16
CA LEU A 194 -5.65 -4.93 -7.33
C LEU A 194 -6.88 -4.68 -6.45
N ALA A 195 -7.75 -5.68 -6.30
CA ALA A 195 -8.96 -5.56 -5.50
C ALA A 195 -8.65 -5.29 -4.01
N ASP A 196 -7.59 -5.91 -3.48
CA ASP A 196 -7.14 -5.70 -2.10
C ASP A 196 -6.61 -4.27 -1.93
N THR A 197 -5.81 -3.79 -2.90
CA THR A 197 -5.30 -2.41 -2.91
C THR A 197 -6.44 -1.39 -2.97
N ALA A 198 -7.44 -1.64 -3.81
CA ALA A 198 -8.62 -0.79 -3.91
C ALA A 198 -9.44 -0.78 -2.61
N SER A 199 -9.59 -1.92 -1.95
CA SER A 199 -10.30 -2.03 -0.66
C SER A 199 -9.61 -1.21 0.42
N ILE A 200 -8.27 -1.24 0.49
CA ILE A 200 -7.51 -0.43 1.44
C ILE A 200 -7.66 1.06 1.14
N LEU A 201 -7.61 1.46 -0.13
CA LEU A 201 -7.84 2.84 -0.54
C LEU A 201 -9.20 3.33 -0.04
N PHE A 202 -10.26 2.56 -0.22
CA PHE A 202 -11.61 2.94 0.26
C PHE A 202 -11.68 3.01 1.77
N GLN A 203 -11.05 2.09 2.48
CA GLN A 203 -10.98 2.14 3.94
C GLN A 203 -10.28 3.41 4.41
N GLN A 204 -9.15 3.79 3.80
CA GLN A 204 -8.44 5.00 4.19
C GLN A 204 -9.27 6.27 3.95
N ILE A 205 -10.04 6.34 2.86
CA ILE A 205 -10.94 7.47 2.60
C ILE A 205 -12.04 7.55 3.67
N LYS A 206 -12.58 6.43 4.12
CA LYS A 206 -13.58 6.38 5.18
C LYS A 206 -13.04 6.81 6.55
N GLU A 207 -11.79 6.48 6.88
CA GLU A 207 -11.16 6.85 8.15
C GLU A 207 -11.07 8.37 8.37
N PHE A 208 -11.16 9.18 7.30
CA PHE A 208 -11.28 10.64 7.43
C PHE A 208 -12.64 11.12 7.95
N GLY A 209 -13.60 10.22 8.17
CA GLY A 209 -14.89 10.54 8.78
C GLY A 209 -15.86 11.29 7.86
N PHE A 210 -15.63 11.30 6.55
CA PHE A 210 -16.58 11.89 5.61
C PHE A 210 -17.83 11.01 5.48
N GLU A 211 -19.01 11.61 5.51
CA GLU A 211 -20.26 10.93 5.20
C GLU A 211 -20.35 10.64 3.70
N THR A 212 -19.59 9.65 3.24
CA THR A 212 -19.63 9.21 1.85
C THR A 212 -20.82 8.28 1.62
N TRP A 213 -21.61 8.55 0.57
CA TRP A 213 -22.63 7.63 0.09
C TRP A 213 -21.98 6.42 -0.59
N SER A 214 -21.03 6.69 -1.44
CA SER A 214 -20.27 5.67 -2.15
C SER A 214 -18.92 6.23 -2.59
N CYS A 215 -17.94 5.38 -2.74
CA CYS A 215 -16.66 5.72 -3.35
C CYS A 215 -16.16 4.58 -4.22
N GLY A 216 -15.40 4.93 -5.26
CA GLY A 216 -14.93 3.95 -6.20
C GLY A 216 -13.96 4.51 -7.21
N PHE A 217 -13.52 3.65 -8.11
CA PHE A 217 -12.76 4.04 -9.29
C PHE A 217 -13.47 3.57 -10.56
N CYS A 218 -13.25 4.33 -11.60
CA CYS A 218 -13.89 4.14 -12.89
C CYS A 218 -12.82 4.10 -13.97
N ILE A 219 -12.84 3.07 -14.82
CA ILE A 219 -11.84 2.85 -15.86
C ILE A 219 -12.48 3.00 -17.24
N TRP A 220 -11.92 3.87 -18.06
CA TRP A 220 -12.33 4.00 -19.46
C TRP A 220 -12.00 2.72 -20.22
N LYS A 221 -12.98 2.18 -20.92
CA LYS A 221 -12.85 1.01 -21.81
C LYS A 221 -13.13 1.42 -23.25
N GLU A 222 -12.86 0.49 -24.15
CA GLU A 222 -13.31 0.60 -25.54
C GLU A 222 -14.85 0.59 -25.65
N ASP A 223 -15.40 0.96 -26.78
CA ASP A 223 -16.84 0.98 -27.06
C ASP A 223 -17.65 1.93 -26.15
N ASP A 224 -17.08 3.08 -25.77
CA ASP A 224 -17.74 4.12 -24.99
C ASP A 224 -18.29 3.62 -23.62
N ILE A 225 -17.63 2.65 -23.05
CA ILE A 225 -17.97 2.07 -21.74
C ILE A 225 -17.01 2.56 -20.66
N VAL A 226 -17.56 2.91 -19.50
CA VAL A 226 -16.80 3.05 -18.26
C VAL A 226 -17.08 1.84 -17.36
N GLU A 227 -16.05 1.18 -16.91
CA GLU A 227 -16.12 0.10 -15.93
C GLU A 227 -15.98 0.69 -14.54
N VAL A 228 -17.05 0.61 -13.75
CA VAL A 228 -17.21 1.26 -12.46
C VAL A 228 -17.06 0.24 -11.34
N TRP A 229 -16.10 0.46 -10.47
CA TRP A 229 -15.81 -0.33 -9.29
C TRP A 229 -16.16 0.48 -8.05
N MET A 230 -17.26 0.16 -7.37
CA MET A 230 -17.75 0.90 -6.21
C MET A 230 -17.63 0.05 -4.94
N GLY A 231 -17.26 0.71 -3.85
CA GLY A 231 -17.31 0.14 -2.50
C GLY A 231 -18.61 0.54 -1.81
N ALA A 232 -19.23 -0.40 -1.11
CA ALA A 232 -20.35 -0.15 -0.21
C ALA A 232 -19.96 -0.38 1.25
N ASP A 233 -20.63 0.32 2.17
CA ASP A 233 -20.28 0.40 3.59
C ASP A 233 -20.11 -0.93 4.34
N SER A 234 -20.76 -1.99 3.90
CA SER A 234 -20.81 -3.27 4.60
C SER A 234 -20.34 -4.49 3.80
N SER A 235 -20.07 -4.36 2.50
CA SER A 235 -19.89 -5.50 1.60
C SER A 235 -18.57 -5.53 0.80
N GLY A 236 -17.65 -4.58 1.06
CA GLY A 236 -16.43 -4.48 0.25
C GLY A 236 -16.69 -3.95 -1.16
N LEU A 237 -15.88 -4.36 -2.12
CA LEU A 237 -16.06 -4.01 -3.54
C LEU A 237 -17.23 -4.79 -4.14
N LEU A 238 -18.15 -4.06 -4.78
CA LEU A 238 -19.19 -4.64 -5.59
C LEU A 238 -18.60 -5.20 -6.91
N PRO A 239 -19.26 -6.18 -7.56
CA PRO A 239 -18.89 -6.59 -8.90
C PRO A 239 -18.84 -5.39 -9.86
N PRO A 240 -17.88 -5.35 -10.80
CA PRO A 240 -17.74 -4.22 -11.70
C PRO A 240 -18.99 -4.00 -12.55
N MET A 241 -19.42 -2.76 -12.62
CA MET A 241 -20.56 -2.33 -13.43
C MET A 241 -20.05 -1.70 -14.73
N LYS A 242 -20.68 -2.03 -15.86
CA LYS A 242 -20.36 -1.45 -17.17
C LYS A 242 -21.43 -0.45 -17.56
N ILE A 243 -21.06 0.81 -17.67
CA ILE A 243 -21.97 1.92 -17.95
C ILE A 243 -21.56 2.60 -19.27
N PRO A 244 -22.46 2.74 -20.25
CA PRO A 244 -22.21 3.53 -21.46
C PRO A 244 -22.13 5.02 -21.07
N TYR A 245 -20.93 5.58 -21.06
CA TYR A 245 -20.71 6.93 -20.54
C TYR A 245 -21.14 8.05 -21.51
N ILE A 246 -21.31 7.77 -22.79
CA ILE A 246 -21.83 8.76 -23.75
C ILE A 246 -23.32 9.01 -23.54
N GLU A 247 -24.09 7.96 -23.23
CA GLU A 247 -25.54 8.02 -23.07
C GLU A 247 -25.98 8.38 -21.65
N GLU A 248 -25.13 8.16 -20.67
CA GLU A 248 -25.41 8.39 -19.26
C GLU A 248 -24.99 9.82 -18.85
N PRO A 249 -25.93 10.68 -18.37
CA PRO A 249 -25.67 12.11 -18.20
C PRO A 249 -24.52 12.46 -17.24
N THR A 250 -24.38 11.73 -16.13
CA THR A 250 -23.36 12.05 -15.12
C THR A 250 -21.97 11.63 -15.58
N HIS A 251 -21.82 10.43 -16.14
CA HIS A 251 -20.54 9.97 -16.67
C HIS A 251 -20.15 10.71 -17.96
N HIS A 252 -21.13 11.14 -18.76
CA HIS A 252 -20.87 12.00 -19.93
C HIS A 252 -20.30 13.37 -19.52
N ASP A 253 -20.85 13.97 -18.47
CA ASP A 253 -20.34 15.23 -17.92
C ASP A 253 -18.89 15.08 -17.40
N ILE A 254 -18.61 14.00 -16.68
CA ILE A 254 -17.26 13.67 -16.19
C ILE A 254 -16.29 13.45 -17.37
N TYR A 255 -16.73 12.73 -18.42
CA TYR A 255 -15.92 12.50 -19.61
C TYR A 255 -15.57 13.83 -20.31
N ASN A 256 -16.55 14.71 -20.51
CA ASN A 256 -16.30 16.02 -21.09
C ASN A 256 -15.32 16.86 -20.25
N ALA A 257 -15.44 16.80 -18.91
CA ALA A 257 -14.49 17.46 -18.03
C ALA A 257 -13.06 16.89 -18.19
N SER A 258 -12.90 15.58 -18.36
CA SER A 258 -11.60 14.95 -18.58
C SER A 258 -10.90 15.44 -19.86
N LEU A 259 -11.65 15.73 -20.90
CA LEU A 259 -11.12 16.24 -22.18
C LEU A 259 -10.54 17.66 -22.09
N THR A 260 -10.88 18.41 -21.03
CA THR A 260 -10.32 19.75 -20.80
C THR A 260 -8.91 19.73 -20.22
N GLY A 261 -8.39 18.55 -19.84
CA GLY A 261 -7.12 18.41 -19.15
C GLY A 261 -7.18 18.80 -17.66
N ALA A 262 -8.36 18.91 -17.07
CA ALA A 262 -8.53 19.12 -15.64
C ALA A 262 -8.02 17.90 -14.85
N ASP A 263 -7.44 18.13 -13.69
CA ASP A 263 -7.00 17.06 -12.78
C ASP A 263 -8.11 16.62 -11.81
N SER A 264 -9.18 17.41 -11.70
CA SER A 264 -10.35 17.10 -10.87
C SER A 264 -11.62 17.74 -11.43
N HIS A 265 -12.78 17.19 -11.07
CA HIS A 265 -14.10 17.72 -11.40
C HIS A 265 -15.03 17.60 -10.20
N GLU A 266 -15.93 18.56 -10.05
CA GLU A 266 -16.91 18.57 -8.97
C GLU A 266 -18.27 18.98 -9.54
N LYS A 267 -19.31 18.25 -9.17
CA LYS A 267 -20.68 18.58 -9.59
C LYS A 267 -21.71 18.09 -8.60
N ILE A 268 -22.74 18.91 -8.39
CA ILE A 268 -23.90 18.58 -7.58
C ILE A 268 -25.03 18.16 -8.51
N TRP A 269 -25.59 16.97 -8.23
CA TRP A 269 -26.75 16.40 -8.91
C TRP A 269 -27.94 16.36 -7.97
N GLU A 270 -29.06 16.94 -8.37
CA GLU A 270 -30.30 16.98 -7.60
C GLU A 270 -31.52 17.13 -8.51
N GLY A 271 -32.72 16.84 -7.97
CA GLY A 271 -33.98 16.97 -8.70
C GLY A 271 -34.06 16.11 -9.94
N GLY A 272 -34.64 16.67 -11.01
CA GLY A 272 -34.92 15.93 -12.25
C GLY A 272 -33.69 15.34 -12.93
N ALA A 273 -32.53 16.01 -12.88
CA ALA A 273 -31.30 15.50 -13.46
C ALA A 273 -30.80 14.22 -12.75
N LEU A 274 -30.93 14.16 -11.41
CA LEU A 274 -30.58 12.97 -10.64
C LEU A 274 -31.59 11.85 -10.84
N GLU A 275 -32.87 12.17 -11.00
CA GLU A 275 -33.90 11.18 -11.35
C GLU A 275 -33.66 10.57 -12.74
N GLU A 276 -33.25 11.38 -13.71
CA GLU A 276 -32.90 10.91 -15.06
C GLU A 276 -31.70 9.95 -15.02
N HIS A 277 -30.66 10.28 -14.24
CA HIS A 277 -29.52 9.41 -13.95
C HIS A 277 -29.98 8.05 -13.40
N TYR A 278 -30.80 8.03 -12.34
CA TYR A 278 -31.27 6.79 -11.74
C TYR A 278 -32.17 5.98 -12.69
N ASN A 279 -32.99 6.65 -13.47
CA ASN A 279 -33.82 5.99 -14.48
C ASN A 279 -32.99 5.35 -15.59
N PHE A 280 -31.86 5.95 -15.95
CA PHE A 280 -30.90 5.35 -16.87
C PHE A 280 -30.23 4.13 -16.22
N LEU A 281 -29.71 4.27 -15.03
CA LEU A 281 -29.01 3.20 -14.30
C LEU A 281 -29.86 1.95 -14.09
N ARG A 282 -31.17 2.11 -13.85
CA ARG A 282 -32.13 0.98 -13.76
C ARG A 282 -32.27 0.17 -15.07
N LYS A 283 -31.89 0.75 -16.21
CA LYS A 283 -31.92 0.05 -17.50
C LYS A 283 -30.61 -0.68 -17.81
N VAL A 284 -29.52 -0.36 -17.10
CA VAL A 284 -28.22 -1.01 -17.26
C VAL A 284 -28.22 -2.34 -16.51
N PRO A 285 -28.10 -3.50 -17.17
CA PRO A 285 -28.28 -4.81 -16.52
C PRO A 285 -27.38 -5.05 -15.31
N SER A 286 -26.11 -4.62 -15.39
CA SER A 286 -25.14 -4.78 -14.31
C SER A 286 -25.44 -3.91 -13.09
N VAL A 287 -26.12 -2.77 -13.26
CA VAL A 287 -26.46 -1.81 -12.19
C VAL A 287 -27.85 -2.07 -11.62
N ALA A 288 -28.80 -2.50 -12.47
CA ALA A 288 -30.17 -2.79 -12.07
C ALA A 288 -30.26 -3.80 -10.92
N VAL A 289 -29.37 -4.81 -10.93
CA VAL A 289 -29.27 -5.81 -9.85
C VAL A 289 -28.88 -5.17 -8.54
N ALA A 290 -27.89 -4.28 -8.53
CA ALA A 290 -27.41 -3.59 -7.33
C ALA A 290 -28.49 -2.64 -6.77
N ILE A 291 -29.17 -1.87 -7.65
CA ILE A 291 -30.28 -0.98 -7.23
C ILE A 291 -31.43 -1.79 -6.63
N LYS A 292 -31.79 -2.91 -7.23
CA LYS A 292 -32.83 -3.79 -6.71
C LYS A 292 -32.50 -4.34 -5.31
N GLN A 293 -31.24 -4.69 -5.06
CA GLN A 293 -30.77 -5.13 -3.75
C GLN A 293 -30.88 -4.01 -2.70
N LEU A 294 -30.61 -2.75 -3.07
CA LEU A 294 -30.80 -1.60 -2.20
C LEU A 294 -32.29 -1.40 -1.87
N ASP A 295 -33.16 -1.47 -2.88
CA ASP A 295 -34.62 -1.36 -2.71
C ASP A 295 -35.16 -2.48 -1.79
N GLU A 296 -34.72 -3.72 -1.97
CA GLU A 296 -35.08 -4.88 -1.12
C GLU A 296 -34.58 -4.74 0.32
N ALA A 297 -33.44 -4.07 0.53
CA ALA A 297 -32.91 -3.76 1.85
C ALA A 297 -33.59 -2.54 2.51
N GLY A 298 -34.57 -1.91 1.85
CA GLY A 298 -35.27 -0.72 2.35
C GLY A 298 -34.42 0.55 2.33
N LEU A 299 -33.32 0.56 1.57
CA LEU A 299 -32.43 1.70 1.42
C LEU A 299 -32.87 2.55 0.22
N SER A 300 -33.28 3.80 0.45
CA SER A 300 -33.64 4.74 -0.61
C SER A 300 -32.40 5.40 -1.21
N LEU A 301 -32.41 5.58 -2.52
CA LEU A 301 -31.40 6.37 -3.21
C LEU A 301 -31.46 7.83 -2.76
N PRO A 302 -30.31 8.51 -2.60
CA PRO A 302 -30.26 9.91 -2.22
C PRO A 302 -31.00 10.82 -3.21
N THR A 303 -31.63 11.88 -2.69
CA THR A 303 -32.28 12.92 -3.52
C THR A 303 -31.31 14.00 -3.98
N LYS A 304 -30.09 14.01 -3.43
CA LYS A 304 -28.98 14.88 -3.78
C LYS A 304 -27.67 14.11 -3.70
N GLN A 305 -26.81 14.32 -4.65
CA GLN A 305 -25.46 13.74 -4.68
C GLN A 305 -24.44 14.80 -5.10
N CYS A 306 -23.33 14.87 -4.35
CA CYS A 306 -22.19 15.69 -4.66
C CYS A 306 -21.07 14.77 -5.14
N TYR A 307 -20.70 14.89 -6.41
CA TYR A 307 -19.65 14.11 -7.05
C TYR A 307 -18.32 14.84 -6.94
N TYR A 308 -17.31 14.16 -6.45
CA TYR A 308 -15.92 14.59 -6.42
C TYR A 308 -15.11 13.60 -7.23
N VAL A 309 -14.52 14.09 -8.29
CA VAL A 309 -13.78 13.31 -9.27
C VAL A 309 -12.32 13.71 -9.26
N GLY A 310 -11.42 12.75 -9.13
CA GLY A 310 -10.00 12.94 -9.34
C GLY A 310 -9.58 12.14 -10.58
N PHE A 311 -9.10 12.80 -11.62
CA PHE A 311 -8.70 12.15 -12.86
C PHE A 311 -7.32 11.49 -12.75
N PHE A 312 -7.15 10.39 -13.48
CA PHE A 312 -5.89 9.74 -13.74
C PHE A 312 -5.89 9.21 -15.19
N LYS A 313 -4.75 8.79 -15.67
CA LYS A 313 -4.56 8.48 -17.10
C LYS A 313 -5.58 7.50 -17.69
N GLN A 314 -5.99 6.48 -16.93
CA GLN A 314 -6.86 5.42 -17.42
C GLN A 314 -8.32 5.58 -17.00
N GLY A 315 -8.64 6.62 -16.21
CA GLY A 315 -9.98 6.79 -15.67
C GLY A 315 -10.06 7.88 -14.59
N TYR A 316 -10.83 7.61 -13.55
CA TYR A 316 -11.01 8.56 -12.46
C TYR A 316 -11.41 7.86 -11.14
N LEU A 317 -11.04 8.47 -10.05
CA LEU A 317 -11.56 8.18 -8.72
C LEU A 317 -12.85 8.97 -8.52
N LEU A 318 -13.88 8.36 -7.97
CA LEU A 318 -15.19 8.96 -7.71
C LEU A 318 -15.58 8.82 -6.24
N LEU A 319 -15.79 9.95 -5.58
CA LEU A 319 -16.41 10.01 -4.26
C LEU A 319 -17.75 10.70 -4.37
N ILE A 320 -18.76 10.12 -3.74
CA ILE A 320 -20.12 10.64 -3.73
C ILE A 320 -20.53 10.90 -2.29
N THR A 321 -20.97 12.13 -2.01
CA THR A 321 -21.54 12.53 -0.71
C THR A 321 -22.95 13.05 -0.86
N LYS A 322 -23.69 13.15 0.24
CA LYS A 322 -25.03 13.76 0.25
C LYS A 322 -24.96 15.28 0.35
N GLU A 323 -23.94 15.80 1.03
CA GLU A 323 -23.73 17.23 1.23
C GLU A 323 -22.36 17.67 0.68
N PRO A 324 -22.25 18.93 0.21
CA PRO A 324 -20.98 19.46 -0.30
C PRO A 324 -19.93 19.57 0.81
N ASN A 325 -18.68 19.22 0.47
CA ASN A 325 -17.53 19.38 1.36
C ASN A 325 -16.28 19.72 0.56
N ALA A 326 -15.76 20.94 0.75
CA ALA A 326 -14.62 21.46 -0.01
C ALA A 326 -13.29 20.67 0.20
N GLU A 327 -13.13 20.02 1.36
CA GLU A 327 -11.92 19.26 1.68
C GLU A 327 -11.83 17.97 0.87
N ILE A 328 -12.97 17.36 0.53
CA ILE A 328 -13.03 16.09 -0.21
C ILE A 328 -12.42 16.23 -1.60
N ARG A 329 -12.54 17.37 -2.24
CA ARG A 329 -11.98 17.62 -3.57
C ARG A 329 -10.46 17.41 -3.60
N GLU A 330 -9.75 18.04 -2.67
CA GLU A 330 -8.28 17.93 -2.60
C GLU A 330 -7.84 16.51 -2.20
N ILE A 331 -8.59 15.89 -1.30
CA ILE A 331 -8.33 14.49 -0.89
C ILE A 331 -8.55 13.56 -2.09
N CYS A 332 -9.66 13.69 -2.80
CA CYS A 332 -9.97 12.89 -4.00
C CYS A 332 -8.84 12.99 -5.04
N LYS A 333 -8.34 14.20 -5.29
CA LYS A 333 -7.21 14.45 -6.20
C LYS A 333 -5.92 13.77 -5.74
N LYS A 334 -5.56 13.87 -4.45
CA LYS A 334 -4.37 13.22 -3.92
C LYS A 334 -4.46 11.69 -4.03
N PHE A 335 -5.62 11.13 -3.68
CA PHE A 335 -5.85 9.69 -3.78
C PHE A 335 -5.90 9.18 -5.22
N SER A 336 -6.42 9.96 -6.19
CA SER A 336 -6.41 9.56 -7.60
C SER A 336 -4.98 9.42 -8.14
N ASN A 337 -4.06 10.31 -7.76
CA ASN A 337 -2.66 10.22 -8.13
C ASN A 337 -1.97 8.96 -7.57
N VAL A 338 -2.28 8.57 -6.33
CA VAL A 338 -1.76 7.33 -5.74
C VAL A 338 -2.40 6.10 -6.40
N PHE A 339 -3.71 6.17 -6.69
CA PHE A 339 -4.39 5.09 -7.40
C PHE A 339 -3.86 4.90 -8.83
N GLU A 340 -3.50 5.96 -9.53
CA GLU A 340 -2.85 5.87 -10.84
C GLU A 340 -1.58 5.04 -10.78
N GLN A 341 -0.75 5.23 -9.76
CA GLN A 341 0.47 4.43 -9.55
C GLN A 341 0.11 2.96 -9.32
N SER A 342 -0.90 2.69 -8.49
CA SER A 342 -1.39 1.34 -8.21
C SER A 342 -1.93 0.65 -9.47
N TYR A 343 -2.73 1.37 -10.25
CA TYR A 343 -3.33 0.84 -11.48
C TYR A 343 -2.29 0.66 -12.59
N THR A 344 -1.31 1.55 -12.68
CA THR A 344 -0.18 1.37 -13.61
C THR A 344 0.62 0.11 -13.24
N ARG A 345 0.90 -0.10 -11.96
CA ARG A 345 1.55 -1.33 -11.48
C ARG A 345 0.76 -2.58 -11.82
N PHE A 346 -0.58 -2.55 -11.63
CA PHE A 346 -1.47 -3.64 -12.04
C PHE A 346 -1.35 -3.95 -13.54
N LEU A 347 -1.38 -2.93 -14.41
CA LEU A 347 -1.25 -3.12 -15.85
C LEU A 347 0.12 -3.70 -16.25
N ASP A 348 1.18 -3.24 -15.60
CA ASP A 348 2.54 -3.77 -15.83
C ASP A 348 2.65 -5.24 -15.41
N LEU A 349 2.09 -5.61 -14.26
CA LEU A 349 2.03 -7.00 -13.80
C LEU A 349 1.20 -7.87 -14.75
N GLN A 350 0.01 -7.41 -15.14
CA GLN A 350 -0.83 -8.14 -16.10
C GLN A 350 -0.12 -8.36 -17.44
N LYS A 351 0.59 -7.35 -17.93
CA LYS A 351 1.40 -7.46 -19.14
C LYS A 351 2.55 -8.44 -18.97
N ALA A 352 3.25 -8.38 -17.84
CA ALA A 352 4.36 -9.28 -17.53
C ALA A 352 3.86 -10.74 -17.39
N GLU A 353 2.75 -10.97 -16.70
CA GLU A 353 2.10 -12.28 -16.56
C GLU A 353 1.72 -12.87 -17.93
N LYS A 354 1.10 -12.04 -18.79
CA LYS A 354 0.76 -12.45 -20.16
C LYS A 354 2.00 -12.78 -20.99
N GLN A 355 3.05 -11.97 -20.89
CA GLN A 355 4.31 -12.21 -21.60
C GLN A 355 5.02 -13.47 -21.08
N ALA A 356 5.05 -13.68 -19.77
CA ALA A 356 5.62 -14.88 -19.17
C ALA A 356 4.86 -16.13 -19.63
N ARG A 357 3.53 -16.10 -19.64
CA ARG A 357 2.70 -17.21 -20.11
C ARG A 357 2.93 -17.51 -21.58
N GLU A 358 3.02 -16.48 -22.42
CA GLU A 358 3.32 -16.66 -23.85
C GLU A 358 4.73 -17.24 -24.08
N ALA A 359 5.72 -16.79 -23.30
CA ALA A 359 7.06 -17.35 -23.35
C ALA A 359 7.12 -18.83 -22.93
N GLU A 360 6.34 -19.23 -21.92
CA GLU A 360 6.19 -20.64 -21.51
C GLU A 360 5.61 -21.50 -22.65
N ILE A 361 4.55 -20.99 -23.30
CA ILE A 361 3.92 -21.66 -24.43
C ILE A 361 4.89 -21.81 -25.59
N GLU A 362 5.59 -20.73 -25.98
CA GLU A 362 6.59 -20.80 -27.07
C GLU A 362 7.73 -21.75 -26.72
N LEU A 363 8.22 -21.73 -25.48
CA LEU A 363 9.27 -22.67 -25.04
C LEU A 363 8.81 -24.14 -25.14
N ALA A 364 7.56 -24.41 -24.78
CA ALA A 364 6.98 -25.75 -24.88
C ALA A 364 6.87 -26.20 -26.35
N LEU A 365 6.39 -25.31 -27.23
CA LEU A 365 6.34 -25.58 -28.68
C LEU A 365 7.71 -25.80 -29.29
N GLU A 366 8.70 -24.98 -28.89
CA GLU A 366 10.08 -25.08 -29.41
C GLU A 366 10.77 -26.38 -28.99
N ARG A 367 10.51 -26.88 -27.78
CA ARG A 367 11.02 -28.20 -27.35
C ARG A 367 10.50 -29.31 -28.24
N VAL A 368 9.20 -29.26 -28.63
CA VAL A 368 8.65 -30.25 -29.57
C VAL A 368 9.25 -30.10 -30.97
N ARG A 369 9.41 -28.87 -31.48
CA ARG A 369 10.06 -28.61 -32.77
C ARG A 369 11.49 -29.12 -32.76
N ALA A 370 12.25 -28.84 -31.71
CA ALA A 370 13.65 -29.31 -31.61
C ALA A 370 13.73 -30.85 -31.62
N ARG A 371 12.85 -31.55 -30.88
CA ARG A 371 12.78 -33.03 -30.91
C ARG A 371 12.42 -33.55 -32.31
N THR A 372 11.45 -32.87 -32.96
CA THR A 372 11.04 -33.19 -34.33
C THR A 372 12.21 -33.08 -35.32
N MET A 373 12.95 -31.98 -35.25
CA MET A 373 14.11 -31.77 -36.14
C MET A 373 15.26 -32.74 -35.87
N ALA A 374 15.37 -33.24 -34.64
CA ALA A 374 16.37 -34.23 -34.26
C ALA A 374 16.03 -35.66 -34.70
N MET A 375 14.81 -35.96 -35.19
CA MET A 375 14.43 -37.27 -35.69
C MET A 375 15.29 -37.69 -36.87
N GLN A 376 15.88 -38.87 -36.79
CA GLN A 376 16.66 -39.48 -37.83
C GLN A 376 15.94 -40.71 -38.47
N HIS A 377 15.03 -41.32 -37.69
CA HIS A 377 14.28 -42.48 -38.08
C HIS A 377 12.76 -42.29 -37.89
N SER A 378 11.98 -42.98 -38.68
CA SER A 378 10.50 -42.87 -38.62
C SER A 378 9.90 -43.45 -37.34
N ASP A 379 10.55 -44.40 -36.69
CA ASP A 379 10.13 -44.99 -35.43
C ASP A 379 10.19 -44.00 -34.22
N GLU A 380 10.88 -42.86 -34.36
CA GLU A 380 10.98 -41.83 -33.34
C GLU A 380 9.73 -40.91 -33.24
N LEU A 381 8.71 -41.11 -34.10
CA LEU A 381 7.46 -40.32 -34.09
C LEU A 381 6.74 -40.36 -32.72
N LEU A 382 6.70 -41.55 -32.12
CA LEU A 382 6.00 -41.74 -30.86
C LEU A 382 6.67 -40.97 -29.69
N ASP A 383 8.00 -40.88 -29.72
CA ASP A 383 8.74 -40.11 -28.73
C ASP A 383 8.48 -38.61 -28.87
N ALA A 384 8.44 -38.10 -30.11
CA ALA A 384 8.12 -36.70 -30.38
C ALA A 384 6.68 -36.37 -29.99
N ALA A 385 5.75 -37.27 -30.24
CA ALA A 385 4.34 -37.12 -29.82
C ALA A 385 4.18 -37.20 -28.29
N THR A 386 4.93 -38.11 -27.64
CA THR A 386 4.94 -38.20 -26.18
C THR A 386 5.40 -36.86 -25.55
N LEU A 387 6.49 -36.31 -26.08
CA LEU A 387 6.98 -35.00 -25.60
C LEU A 387 5.92 -33.89 -25.81
N LEU A 388 5.22 -33.89 -26.96
CA LEU A 388 4.16 -32.91 -27.21
C LEU A 388 3.08 -32.94 -26.13
N PHE A 389 2.57 -34.11 -25.78
CA PHE A 389 1.56 -34.22 -24.73
C PHE A 389 2.08 -33.89 -23.34
N GLN A 390 3.33 -34.26 -23.02
CA GLN A 390 3.98 -33.84 -21.78
C GLN A 390 4.11 -32.32 -21.68
N GLN A 391 4.37 -31.62 -22.80
CA GLN A 391 4.42 -30.15 -22.78
C GLN A 391 3.03 -29.53 -22.57
N ILE A 392 1.97 -30.12 -23.10
CA ILE A 392 0.59 -29.66 -22.86
C ILE A 392 0.19 -29.87 -21.41
N GLU A 393 0.54 -31.01 -20.81
CA GLU A 393 0.34 -31.28 -19.38
C GLU A 393 1.15 -30.30 -18.50
N PHE A 394 2.41 -30.05 -18.88
CA PHE A 394 3.27 -29.06 -18.19
C PHE A 394 2.66 -27.65 -18.22
N LEU A 395 2.01 -27.26 -19.31
CA LEU A 395 1.29 -26.00 -19.40
C LEU A 395 0.02 -25.95 -18.55
N GLY A 396 -0.34 -27.05 -17.88
CA GLY A 396 -1.45 -27.14 -16.95
C GLY A 396 -2.81 -27.47 -17.60
N ALA A 397 -2.84 -28.00 -18.82
CA ALA A 397 -4.09 -28.44 -19.44
C ALA A 397 -4.70 -29.63 -18.67
N PRO A 398 -5.93 -29.53 -18.15
CA PRO A 398 -6.57 -30.60 -17.36
C PRO A 398 -7.15 -31.69 -18.26
N THR A 399 -6.27 -32.37 -19.03
CA THR A 399 -6.70 -33.38 -20.00
C THR A 399 -6.88 -34.74 -19.31
N TRP A 400 -8.02 -35.37 -19.57
CA TRP A 400 -8.30 -36.77 -19.23
C TRP A 400 -7.52 -37.73 -20.14
N ASN A 401 -7.57 -37.44 -21.44
CA ASN A 401 -6.89 -38.21 -22.46
C ASN A 401 -6.44 -37.30 -23.60
N CYS A 402 -5.34 -37.68 -24.23
CA CYS A 402 -4.82 -37.03 -25.42
C CYS A 402 -4.54 -38.09 -26.46
N SER A 403 -4.81 -37.79 -27.73
CA SER A 403 -4.45 -38.69 -28.84
C SER A 403 -4.08 -37.89 -30.09
N PHE A 404 -3.31 -38.52 -30.97
CA PHE A 404 -3.22 -38.10 -32.35
C PHE A 404 -3.88 -39.15 -33.24
N ASN A 405 -4.56 -38.69 -34.27
CA ASN A 405 -5.40 -39.49 -35.13
C ASN A 405 -5.06 -39.17 -36.59
N ILE A 406 -4.69 -40.17 -37.36
CA ILE A 406 -4.28 -40.02 -38.76
C ILE A 406 -5.34 -40.62 -39.66
N TRP A 407 -5.83 -39.84 -40.61
CA TRP A 407 -6.81 -40.31 -41.58
C TRP A 407 -6.24 -41.41 -42.49
N ASP A 408 -6.97 -42.49 -42.71
CA ASP A 408 -6.67 -43.44 -43.75
C ASP A 408 -6.91 -42.79 -45.14
N LYS A 409 -6.35 -43.37 -46.19
CA LYS A 409 -6.41 -42.85 -47.56
C LYS A 409 -7.84 -42.56 -48.05
N ASP A 410 -8.81 -43.36 -47.62
CA ASP A 410 -10.22 -43.19 -47.94
C ASP A 410 -10.95 -42.20 -47.05
N ARG A 411 -10.25 -41.71 -45.99
CA ARG A 411 -10.78 -40.84 -44.93
C ARG A 411 -12.02 -41.37 -44.19
N LYS A 412 -12.38 -42.66 -44.37
CA LYS A 412 -13.50 -43.29 -43.65
C LYS A 412 -13.11 -43.81 -42.28
N HIS A 413 -11.82 -44.00 -42.06
CA HIS A 413 -11.26 -44.43 -40.80
C HIS A 413 -10.10 -43.51 -40.42
N ALA A 414 -9.82 -43.46 -39.14
CA ALA A 414 -8.59 -42.86 -38.64
C ALA A 414 -7.87 -43.87 -37.74
N THR A 415 -6.55 -43.95 -37.87
CA THR A 415 -5.75 -44.67 -36.91
C THR A 415 -5.39 -43.74 -35.77
N ALA A 416 -5.77 -44.13 -34.57
CA ALA A 416 -5.63 -43.37 -33.36
C ALA A 416 -4.54 -43.97 -32.45
N TRP A 417 -3.73 -43.10 -31.87
CA TRP A 417 -2.76 -43.43 -30.81
C TRP A 417 -3.14 -42.63 -29.55
N ASN A 418 -3.58 -43.32 -28.51
CA ASN A 418 -3.89 -42.70 -27.22
C ASN A 418 -2.66 -42.58 -26.38
N GLY A 419 -2.42 -41.38 -25.84
CA GLY A 419 -1.36 -41.09 -24.89
C GLY A 419 -1.70 -41.63 -23.52
N THR A 420 -0.70 -42.25 -22.87
CA THR A 420 -0.72 -42.65 -21.46
C THR A 420 0.43 -41.95 -20.75
N LYS A 421 0.49 -42.01 -19.41
CA LYS A 421 1.60 -41.45 -18.64
C LYS A 421 2.95 -42.10 -18.99
N GLU A 422 2.94 -43.32 -19.51
CA GLU A 422 4.12 -44.12 -19.86
C GLU A 422 4.45 -44.05 -21.35
N GLY A 423 3.71 -43.31 -22.17
CA GLY A 423 3.86 -43.19 -23.62
C GLY A 423 2.52 -43.46 -24.35
N PHE A 424 2.61 -44.05 -25.57
CA PHE A 424 1.41 -44.36 -26.34
C PHE A 424 1.03 -45.85 -26.24
N GLY A 425 -0.27 -46.06 -26.09
CA GLY A 425 -0.88 -47.38 -26.19
C GLY A 425 -0.82 -47.94 -27.63
N ARG A 426 -1.30 -49.19 -27.81
CA ARG A 426 -1.45 -49.80 -29.14
C ARG A 426 -2.41 -48.99 -29.99
N PRO A 427 -2.05 -48.72 -31.27
CA PRO A 427 -2.93 -48.02 -32.17
C PRO A 427 -4.23 -48.80 -32.41
N PHE A 428 -5.33 -48.07 -32.56
CA PHE A 428 -6.60 -48.66 -32.94
C PHE A 428 -7.25 -47.88 -34.10
N LYS A 429 -8.19 -48.49 -34.80
CA LYS A 429 -8.92 -47.84 -35.87
C LYS A 429 -10.27 -47.37 -35.39
N SER A 430 -10.50 -46.07 -35.49
CA SER A 430 -11.82 -45.48 -35.31
C SER A 430 -12.59 -45.42 -36.63
N ASN A 431 -13.91 -45.62 -36.59
CA ASN A 431 -14.76 -45.56 -37.77
C ASN A 431 -15.49 -44.22 -37.80
N SER A 432 -15.33 -43.46 -38.86
CA SER A 432 -15.96 -42.14 -39.06
C SER A 432 -17.51 -42.23 -39.24
N SER A 433 -18.09 -43.43 -39.30
CA SER A 433 -19.57 -43.61 -39.31
C SER A 433 -20.17 -43.72 -37.91
N GLU A 434 -19.34 -43.85 -36.85
CA GLU A 434 -19.82 -43.75 -35.46
C GLU A 434 -20.18 -42.29 -35.15
N ASN A 435 -21.25 -42.07 -34.41
CA ASN A 435 -21.86 -40.73 -34.24
C ASN A 435 -20.89 -39.66 -33.74
N VAL A 436 -19.99 -39.98 -32.81
CA VAL A 436 -19.03 -39.01 -32.28
C VAL A 436 -17.93 -38.75 -33.29
N TYR A 437 -17.35 -39.81 -33.87
CA TYR A 437 -16.29 -39.69 -34.88
C TYR A 437 -16.79 -39.14 -36.22
N LEU A 438 -18.08 -39.31 -36.53
CA LEU A 438 -18.71 -38.70 -37.72
C LEU A 438 -18.67 -37.18 -37.66
N ASP A 439 -18.90 -36.61 -36.47
CA ASP A 439 -18.85 -35.15 -36.32
C ASP A 439 -17.39 -34.64 -36.41
N PHE A 440 -16.41 -35.39 -35.89
CA PHE A 440 -14.99 -35.07 -36.08
C PHE A 440 -14.59 -35.11 -37.57
N TYR A 441 -15.08 -36.09 -38.29
CA TYR A 441 -14.84 -36.18 -39.73
C TYR A 441 -15.47 -35.01 -40.49
N LYS A 442 -16.71 -34.63 -40.18
CA LYS A 442 -17.39 -33.46 -40.78
C LYS A 442 -16.68 -32.16 -40.52
N GLY A 443 -16.22 -31.91 -39.27
CA GLY A 443 -15.45 -30.73 -38.91
C GLY A 443 -14.16 -30.61 -39.74
N GLY A 444 -13.44 -31.72 -39.91
CA GLY A 444 -12.26 -31.76 -40.77
C GLY A 444 -12.58 -31.49 -42.26
N GLN A 445 -13.71 -32.00 -42.79
CA GLN A 445 -14.15 -31.74 -44.16
C GLN A 445 -14.55 -30.28 -44.38
N ASN A 446 -15.10 -29.62 -43.35
CA ASN A 446 -15.47 -28.21 -43.38
C ASN A 446 -14.26 -27.28 -43.29
N GLY A 447 -13.04 -27.81 -43.09
CA GLY A 447 -11.82 -27.01 -42.96
C GLY A 447 -11.71 -26.29 -41.62
N GLU A 448 -12.40 -26.75 -40.61
CA GLU A 448 -12.28 -26.20 -39.26
C GLU A 448 -10.86 -26.38 -38.73
N LYS A 449 -10.36 -25.42 -37.95
CA LYS A 449 -9.04 -25.54 -37.28
C LYS A 449 -9.17 -26.16 -35.89
N LEU A 450 -10.30 -25.94 -35.25
CA LEU A 450 -10.67 -26.52 -33.96
C LEU A 450 -12.17 -26.80 -33.96
N PHE A 451 -12.55 -28.02 -33.60
CA PHE A 451 -13.93 -28.42 -33.37
C PHE A 451 -14.08 -28.81 -31.90
N ILE A 452 -15.14 -28.35 -31.26
CA ILE A 452 -15.41 -28.64 -29.85
C ILE A 452 -16.74 -29.38 -29.77
N LYS A 453 -16.75 -30.49 -29.04
CA LYS A 453 -17.98 -31.31 -28.86
C LYS A 453 -18.12 -31.72 -27.41
N GLU A 454 -19.21 -31.31 -26.81
CA GLU A 454 -19.65 -31.77 -25.50
C GLU A 454 -20.55 -32.99 -25.63
N ILE A 455 -20.25 -34.03 -24.88
CA ILE A 455 -21.07 -35.22 -24.80
C ILE A 455 -21.25 -35.70 -23.37
N GLY A 456 -22.48 -36.16 -23.07
CA GLY A 456 -22.84 -36.71 -21.77
C GLY A 456 -24.04 -37.63 -21.87
N GLY A 457 -24.45 -38.21 -20.75
CA GLY A 457 -25.61 -39.06 -20.64
C GLY A 457 -25.60 -40.18 -21.67
N LYS A 458 -26.73 -40.40 -22.33
CA LYS A 458 -26.95 -41.51 -23.28
C LYS A 458 -26.01 -41.50 -24.50
N VAL A 459 -25.58 -40.32 -24.93
CA VAL A 459 -24.65 -40.19 -26.07
C VAL A 459 -23.29 -40.75 -25.69
N LEU A 460 -22.76 -40.36 -24.52
CA LEU A 460 -21.48 -40.86 -24.02
C LEU A 460 -21.54 -42.34 -23.67
N GLU A 461 -22.64 -42.84 -23.09
CA GLU A 461 -22.83 -44.26 -22.81
C GLU A 461 -22.79 -45.09 -24.12
N ASN A 462 -23.42 -44.62 -25.19
CA ASN A 462 -23.39 -45.31 -26.48
C ASN A 462 -22.00 -45.27 -27.10
N HIS A 463 -21.28 -44.15 -26.96
CA HIS A 463 -19.91 -44.04 -27.40
C HIS A 463 -18.99 -45.05 -26.65
N TYR A 464 -19.10 -45.17 -25.34
CA TYR A 464 -18.37 -46.20 -24.59
C TYR A 464 -18.73 -47.64 -24.99
N LYS A 465 -20.00 -47.92 -25.31
CA LYS A 465 -20.42 -49.21 -25.84
C LYS A 465 -19.69 -49.52 -27.15
N TYR A 466 -19.64 -48.54 -28.06
CA TYR A 466 -18.90 -48.67 -29.30
C TYR A 466 -17.39 -48.87 -29.02
N MET A 467 -16.79 -48.06 -28.18
CA MET A 467 -15.37 -48.16 -27.83
C MET A 467 -15.00 -49.51 -27.21
N SER A 468 -15.92 -50.12 -26.46
CA SER A 468 -15.73 -51.47 -25.90
C SER A 468 -15.72 -52.59 -26.99
N THR A 469 -16.11 -52.30 -28.24
CA THR A 469 -16.00 -53.23 -29.36
C THR A 469 -14.73 -53.02 -30.19
N VAL A 470 -14.00 -51.94 -29.93
CA VAL A 470 -12.81 -51.58 -30.70
C VAL A 470 -11.57 -52.29 -30.12
N PRO A 471 -10.89 -53.16 -30.91
CA PRO A 471 -9.68 -53.83 -30.43
C PRO A 471 -8.62 -52.85 -29.96
N GLY A 472 -7.96 -53.13 -28.86
CA GLY A 472 -6.98 -52.23 -28.22
C GLY A 472 -7.60 -51.29 -27.20
N VAL A 473 -8.82 -50.75 -27.44
CA VAL A 473 -9.54 -49.90 -26.49
C VAL A 473 -10.35 -50.74 -25.51
N SER A 474 -10.96 -51.84 -25.99
CA SER A 474 -11.71 -52.78 -25.17
C SER A 474 -10.90 -53.32 -24.00
N GLU A 475 -9.62 -53.66 -24.25
CA GLU A 475 -8.70 -54.14 -23.22
C GLU A 475 -8.40 -53.03 -22.19
N THR A 476 -8.08 -51.82 -22.64
CA THR A 476 -7.83 -50.68 -21.75
C THR A 476 -9.03 -50.32 -20.88
N LEU A 477 -10.26 -50.31 -21.48
CA LEU A 477 -11.50 -50.07 -20.72
C LEU A 477 -11.78 -51.17 -19.68
N ALA A 478 -11.43 -52.42 -20.00
CA ALA A 478 -11.58 -53.55 -19.08
C ALA A 478 -10.55 -53.43 -17.91
N GLU A 479 -9.32 -53.03 -18.19
CA GLU A 479 -8.28 -52.77 -17.19
C GLU A 479 -8.67 -51.63 -16.26
N LEU A 480 -9.14 -50.51 -16.78
CA LEU A 480 -9.61 -49.36 -15.97
C LEU A 480 -10.79 -49.79 -15.06
N LYS A 481 -11.71 -50.58 -15.57
CA LYS A 481 -12.83 -51.10 -14.79
C LYS A 481 -12.37 -52.07 -13.70
N ALA A 482 -11.41 -52.93 -14.01
CA ALA A 482 -10.80 -53.84 -13.02
C ALA A 482 -10.03 -53.10 -11.94
N ALA A 483 -9.41 -51.97 -12.26
CA ALA A 483 -8.74 -51.06 -11.32
C ALA A 483 -9.73 -50.19 -10.51
N GLY A 484 -11.05 -50.35 -10.71
CA GLY A 484 -12.06 -49.55 -9.98
C GLY A 484 -12.19 -48.11 -10.46
N VAL A 485 -11.60 -47.75 -11.59
CA VAL A 485 -11.68 -46.39 -12.15
C VAL A 485 -13.09 -46.20 -12.75
N GLN A 486 -13.83 -45.22 -12.26
CA GLN A 486 -15.12 -44.85 -12.83
C GLN A 486 -14.92 -44.04 -14.12
N LEU A 487 -15.56 -44.47 -15.19
CA LEU A 487 -15.53 -43.69 -16.43
C LEU A 487 -16.34 -42.40 -16.25
N PRO A 488 -15.90 -41.29 -16.85
CA PRO A 488 -16.61 -40.03 -16.82
C PRO A 488 -18.03 -40.13 -17.39
N THR A 489 -18.96 -39.38 -16.81
CA THR A 489 -20.36 -39.28 -17.30
C THR A 489 -20.56 -38.08 -18.23
N PHE A 490 -19.57 -37.22 -18.36
CA PHE A 490 -19.53 -36.05 -19.23
C PHE A 490 -18.09 -35.83 -19.72
N GLN A 491 -17.93 -35.46 -20.98
CA GLN A 491 -16.64 -35.15 -21.60
C GLN A 491 -16.79 -34.04 -22.63
N ILE A 492 -15.73 -33.25 -22.77
CA ILE A 492 -15.58 -32.24 -23.81
C ILE A 492 -14.38 -32.63 -24.67
N PHE A 493 -14.66 -32.80 -25.96
CA PHE A 493 -13.65 -33.14 -26.97
C PHE A 493 -13.20 -31.86 -27.66
N TYR A 494 -11.89 -31.60 -27.64
CA TYR A 494 -11.23 -30.55 -28.42
C TYR A 494 -10.47 -31.23 -29.55
N ILE A 495 -10.90 -31.03 -30.79
CA ILE A 495 -10.33 -31.64 -31.98
C ILE A 495 -9.58 -30.56 -32.77
N ALA A 496 -8.27 -30.57 -32.69
CA ALA A 496 -7.40 -29.63 -33.39
C ALA A 496 -6.84 -30.27 -34.66
N TYR A 497 -7.31 -29.79 -35.81
CA TYR A 497 -7.02 -30.38 -37.11
C TYR A 497 -5.67 -29.96 -37.68
N PHE A 498 -5.06 -30.89 -38.44
CA PHE A 498 -3.94 -30.69 -39.33
C PHE A 498 -4.16 -31.49 -40.62
N ASP A 499 -3.34 -31.31 -41.65
CA ASP A 499 -3.63 -31.84 -42.99
C ASP A 499 -3.88 -33.36 -43.05
N GLN A 500 -3.12 -34.14 -42.27
CA GLN A 500 -3.15 -35.59 -42.28
C GLN A 500 -4.09 -36.20 -41.22
N GLY A 501 -4.65 -35.36 -40.31
CA GLY A 501 -5.44 -35.89 -39.21
C GLY A 501 -5.84 -34.83 -38.18
N TYR A 502 -5.85 -35.22 -36.91
CA TYR A 502 -6.19 -34.31 -35.83
C TYR A 502 -5.52 -34.76 -34.50
N LEU A 503 -5.21 -33.80 -33.64
CA LEU A 503 -4.99 -34.01 -32.23
C LEU A 503 -6.35 -33.97 -31.51
N MET A 504 -6.56 -34.85 -30.56
CA MET A 504 -7.74 -34.88 -29.70
C MET A 504 -7.32 -34.74 -28.26
N PHE A 505 -7.97 -33.79 -27.57
CA PHE A 505 -7.83 -33.57 -26.14
C PHE A 505 -9.20 -33.71 -25.50
N ILE A 506 -9.28 -34.47 -24.42
CA ILE A 506 -10.54 -34.70 -23.69
C ILE A 506 -10.40 -34.08 -22.31
N THR A 507 -11.39 -33.24 -21.94
CA THR A 507 -11.46 -32.61 -20.61
C THR A 507 -12.83 -32.88 -19.98
N TYR A 508 -12.97 -32.56 -18.69
CA TYR A 508 -14.25 -32.62 -17.97
C TYR A 508 -14.95 -31.26 -17.87
N GLU A 509 -14.16 -30.20 -17.97
CA GLU A 509 -14.60 -28.82 -17.85
C GLU A 509 -14.16 -28.02 -19.08
N PRO A 510 -14.88 -26.93 -19.42
CA PRO A 510 -14.46 -26.04 -20.49
C PRO A 510 -13.11 -25.39 -20.21
N VAL A 511 -12.22 -25.40 -21.20
CA VAL A 511 -10.87 -24.82 -21.12
C VAL A 511 -10.63 -23.80 -22.26
N PRO A 512 -11.36 -22.68 -22.27
CA PRO A 512 -11.28 -21.70 -23.35
C PRO A 512 -9.85 -21.15 -23.55
N GLU A 513 -9.07 -21.04 -22.49
CA GLU A 513 -7.69 -20.57 -22.49
C GLU A 513 -6.72 -21.50 -23.23
N PHE A 514 -7.07 -22.79 -23.39
CA PHE A 514 -6.23 -23.76 -24.11
C PHE A 514 -6.61 -23.92 -25.59
N GLN A 515 -7.70 -23.36 -26.05
CA GLN A 515 -8.16 -23.56 -27.44
C GLN A 515 -7.12 -23.09 -28.47
N GLU A 516 -6.53 -21.92 -28.28
CA GLU A 516 -5.46 -21.44 -29.17
C GLU A 516 -4.18 -22.25 -29.00
N ILE A 517 -3.88 -22.71 -27.79
CA ILE A 517 -2.70 -23.56 -27.51
C ILE A 517 -2.87 -24.89 -28.27
N PHE A 518 -4.02 -25.53 -28.21
CA PHE A 518 -4.28 -26.79 -28.94
C PHE A 518 -4.10 -26.65 -30.46
N LYS A 519 -4.55 -25.54 -31.04
CA LYS A 519 -4.32 -25.25 -32.48
C LYS A 519 -2.83 -25.09 -32.81
N ARG A 520 -2.09 -24.43 -31.95
CA ARG A 520 -0.64 -24.23 -32.14
C ARG A 520 0.13 -25.55 -32.02
N PHE A 521 -0.23 -26.41 -31.07
CA PHE A 521 0.32 -27.76 -30.97
C PHE A 521 -0.03 -28.66 -32.16
N ALA A 522 -1.26 -28.58 -32.70
CA ALA A 522 -1.64 -29.29 -33.91
C ALA A 522 -0.76 -28.90 -35.11
N LYS A 523 -0.47 -27.58 -35.25
CA LYS A 523 0.44 -27.10 -36.30
C LYS A 523 1.88 -27.59 -36.11
N VAL A 524 2.37 -27.68 -34.89
CA VAL A 524 3.70 -28.26 -34.61
C VAL A 524 3.72 -29.76 -34.87
N PHE A 525 2.62 -30.48 -34.52
CA PHE A 525 2.49 -31.91 -34.82
C PHE A 525 2.43 -32.18 -36.31
N GLU A 526 1.77 -31.33 -37.10
CA GLU A 526 1.76 -31.40 -38.56
C GLU A 526 3.18 -31.40 -39.13
N GLN A 527 4.06 -30.53 -38.63
CA GLN A 527 5.46 -30.48 -39.00
C GLN A 527 6.20 -31.79 -38.59
N THR A 528 5.90 -32.29 -37.38
CA THR A 528 6.44 -33.55 -36.86
C THR A 528 6.03 -34.75 -37.76
N TYR A 529 4.73 -34.81 -38.11
CA TYR A 529 4.23 -35.89 -38.93
C TYR A 529 4.71 -35.82 -40.38
N THR A 530 4.84 -34.61 -40.94
CA THR A 530 5.46 -34.42 -42.28
C THR A 530 6.91 -34.91 -42.28
N ARG A 531 7.70 -34.55 -41.25
CA ARG A 531 9.06 -35.05 -41.09
C ARG A 531 9.13 -36.58 -40.99
N PHE A 532 8.19 -37.21 -40.26
CA PHE A 532 8.06 -38.66 -40.18
C PHE A 532 7.83 -39.28 -41.57
N LEU A 533 6.91 -38.72 -42.36
CA LEU A 533 6.63 -39.24 -43.74
C LEU A 533 7.85 -39.11 -44.66
N ASP A 534 8.59 -38.02 -44.57
CA ASP A 534 9.82 -37.82 -45.35
C ASP A 534 10.91 -38.85 -44.99
N LEU A 535 11.12 -39.10 -43.70
CA LEU A 535 12.04 -40.11 -43.21
C LEU A 535 11.63 -41.52 -43.66
N GLN A 536 10.35 -41.86 -43.48
CA GLN A 536 9.81 -43.15 -43.93
C GLN A 536 10.04 -43.36 -45.42
N LYS A 537 9.79 -42.34 -46.25
CA LYS A 537 10.07 -42.41 -47.70
C LYS A 537 11.53 -42.59 -48.00
N ALA A 538 12.41 -41.89 -47.33
CA ALA A 538 13.87 -42.01 -47.49
C ALA A 538 14.36 -43.41 -47.08
N GLU A 539 13.84 -43.96 -45.97
CA GLU A 539 14.17 -45.32 -45.51
C GLU A 539 13.75 -46.40 -46.53
N VAL A 540 12.55 -46.26 -47.09
CA VAL A 540 12.06 -47.16 -48.14
C VAL A 540 12.98 -47.10 -49.37
N GLN A 541 13.28 -45.89 -49.85
CA GLN A 541 14.19 -45.71 -51.01
C GLN A 541 15.59 -46.26 -50.74
N ALA A 542 16.16 -46.03 -49.56
CA ALA A 542 17.45 -46.55 -49.17
C ALA A 542 17.44 -48.09 -49.10
N ARG A 543 16.36 -48.70 -48.65
CA ARG A 543 16.16 -50.14 -48.61
C ARG A 543 16.07 -50.73 -50.03
N GLU A 544 15.29 -50.11 -50.92
CA GLU A 544 15.14 -50.51 -52.32
C GLU A 544 16.50 -50.45 -53.07
N ALA A 545 17.24 -49.33 -52.89
CA ALA A 545 18.57 -49.19 -53.47
C ALA A 545 19.59 -50.26 -52.98
N LYS A 546 19.51 -50.61 -51.67
CA LYS A 546 20.33 -51.72 -51.11
C LYS A 546 19.94 -53.07 -51.72
N ILE A 547 18.66 -53.33 -51.92
CA ILE A 547 18.18 -54.56 -52.55
C ILE A 547 18.65 -54.62 -54.01
N GLU A 548 18.50 -53.54 -54.79
CA GLU A 548 18.92 -53.43 -56.16
C GLU A 548 20.43 -53.66 -56.31
N ALA A 549 21.24 -52.97 -55.48
CA ALA A 549 22.68 -53.16 -55.44
C ALA A 549 23.09 -54.61 -55.05
N ALA A 550 22.34 -55.29 -54.21
CA ALA A 550 22.57 -56.70 -53.87
C ALA A 550 22.19 -57.62 -55.01
N VAL A 551 21.11 -57.38 -55.74
CA VAL A 551 20.65 -58.11 -56.91
C VAL A 551 21.73 -57.98 -58.05
N GLU A 552 22.24 -56.76 -58.28
CA GLU A 552 23.29 -56.53 -59.26
C GLU A 552 24.54 -57.29 -58.93
N ARG A 553 25.00 -57.33 -57.67
CA ARG A 553 26.15 -58.10 -57.24
C ARG A 553 26.01 -59.62 -57.46
N VAL A 554 24.77 -60.13 -57.40
CA VAL A 554 24.49 -61.55 -57.66
C VAL A 554 24.44 -61.84 -59.16
N ARG A 555 24.10 -60.83 -60.00
CA ARG A 555 24.07 -60.96 -61.47
C ARG A 555 25.43 -60.79 -62.11
N ALA A 556 26.37 -60.09 -61.49
CA ALA A 556 27.77 -59.94 -61.89
C ALA A 556 28.60 -61.14 -61.42
#